data_a92581d0ebc44dfa8aa480372fce70b7
#
_entry.id   a92581d0ebc44dfa8aa480372fce70b7
#
_cell.length_a   1.000
_cell.length_b   1.000
_cell.length_c   1.000
_cell.angle_alpha   90.00
_cell.angle_beta   90.00
_cell.angle_gamma   90.00
#
_symmetry.space_group_name_H-M   'P 1'
#
loop_
_entity.id
_entity.type
_entity.pdbx_description
1 polymer ?
#
loop_
_entity_poly.entity_id
_entity_poly.type
_entity_poly.pdbx_seq_one_letter_code
_entity_poly.pdbx_strand_id
1 'polypeptide(L)'
;AEGENADFDAYKHGDKVIPYRIVGEWKGTDLVGMHYKQLMPWVKPTEKVEDNSPAWVKEYAEAHADKCFTSGIDKFVELEELAFRVIPGDYVTTEDGTGIVHIAPTFGADDAKVAKAAGIPSLFLINKAGETRPMVDLTGKYYLVDELCENFVEKCVDVEAYSHHAGDYVKNAYAPEFNKDGKYDEKAAAKAEDLNIIICMEMKQTGEAFKIEKHVHNYPHCWRTDKPILYYPLDSWFIRSSALKERMMELNNGILWKPASTGSGRFGKWLENLNDWNLSRSRYWGT
;
A
#
# COMPACT_ATOMS: atom_id res chain seq x y z
N ALA A 1 -18.48 -10.84 24.65
CA ALA A 1 -18.15 -9.42 24.45
C ALA A 1 -19.14 -8.55 25.22
N GLU A 2 -18.69 -7.43 25.78
CA GLU A 2 -19.48 -6.63 26.74
C GLU A 2 -20.77 -6.02 26.17
N GLY A 3 -20.88 -5.84 24.87
CA GLY A 3 -22.05 -5.24 24.21
C GLY A 3 -23.03 -6.23 23.59
N GLU A 4 -22.78 -7.54 23.69
CA GLU A 4 -23.64 -8.54 23.07
C GLU A 4 -25.01 -8.58 23.74
N ASN A 5 -26.07 -8.42 22.93
CA ASN A 5 -27.45 -8.34 23.38
C ASN A 5 -27.75 -7.29 24.46
N ALA A 6 -26.89 -6.27 24.62
CA ALA A 6 -27.17 -5.13 25.49
C ALA A 6 -28.36 -4.31 24.96
N ASP A 7 -28.96 -3.50 25.83
CA ASP A 7 -30.11 -2.69 25.48
C ASP A 7 -29.72 -1.59 24.49
N PHE A 8 -30.27 -1.64 23.27
CA PHE A 8 -30.05 -0.66 22.23
C PHE A 8 -30.63 0.70 22.55
N ASP A 9 -31.74 0.74 23.29
CA ASP A 9 -32.42 1.99 23.64
C ASP A 9 -31.66 2.78 24.74
N ALA A 10 -30.84 2.08 25.52
CA ALA A 10 -29.99 2.68 26.52
C ALA A 10 -28.70 3.29 25.94
N TYR A 11 -28.31 2.95 24.70
CA TYR A 11 -27.07 3.39 24.08
C TYR A 11 -27.13 4.87 23.72
N LYS A 12 -26.07 5.60 24.08
CA LYS A 12 -25.83 6.97 23.65
C LYS A 12 -24.58 7.04 22.78
N HIS A 13 -24.64 7.83 21.72
CA HIS A 13 -23.48 8.00 20.82
C HIS A 13 -22.24 8.45 21.63
N GLY A 14 -21.17 7.66 21.53
CA GLY A 14 -19.94 7.88 22.28
C GLY A 14 -19.75 6.98 23.52
N ASP A 15 -20.74 6.17 23.88
CA ASP A 15 -20.58 5.15 24.92
C ASP A 15 -19.50 4.14 24.53
N LYS A 16 -18.72 3.70 25.53
CA LYS A 16 -17.63 2.75 25.31
C LYS A 16 -18.12 1.33 24.95
N VAL A 17 -19.27 0.95 25.48
CA VAL A 17 -19.91 -0.33 25.22
C VAL A 17 -20.96 -0.14 24.15
N ILE A 18 -20.72 -0.68 22.97
CA ILE A 18 -21.64 -0.60 21.86
C ILE A 18 -22.52 -1.84 21.86
N PRO A 19 -23.86 -1.72 21.98
CA PRO A 19 -24.75 -2.86 21.91
C PRO A 19 -24.70 -3.46 20.52
N TYR A 20 -24.66 -4.79 20.43
CA TYR A 20 -24.72 -5.48 19.16
C TYR A 20 -25.45 -6.83 19.29
N ARG A 21 -25.89 -7.33 18.16
CA ARG A 21 -26.46 -8.65 18.02
C ARG A 21 -25.80 -9.35 16.82
N ILE A 22 -25.37 -10.59 17.01
CA ILE A 22 -24.88 -11.39 15.91
C ILE A 22 -26.06 -11.75 15.00
N VAL A 23 -26.00 -11.32 13.76
CA VAL A 23 -27.04 -11.56 12.75
C VAL A 23 -26.65 -12.64 11.74
N GLY A 24 -25.38 -13.05 11.75
CA GLY A 24 -24.87 -14.12 10.89
C GLY A 24 -23.41 -14.39 11.14
N GLU A 25 -22.95 -15.53 10.69
CA GLU A 25 -21.56 -15.97 10.72
C GLU A 25 -21.17 -16.51 9.35
N TRP A 26 -20.02 -16.12 8.85
CA TRP A 26 -19.49 -16.51 7.54
C TRP A 26 -18.02 -16.88 7.68
N LYS A 27 -17.58 -17.81 6.85
CA LYS A 27 -16.16 -18.06 6.67
C LYS A 27 -15.53 -16.97 5.78
N GLY A 28 -14.25 -16.68 5.95
CA GLY A 28 -13.54 -15.74 5.09
C GLY A 28 -13.65 -16.10 3.60
N THR A 29 -13.70 -17.40 3.28
CA THR A 29 -13.91 -17.90 1.91
C THR A 29 -15.24 -17.46 1.29
N ASP A 30 -16.27 -17.26 2.10
CA ASP A 30 -17.60 -16.83 1.63
C ASP A 30 -17.62 -15.35 1.25
N LEU A 31 -16.64 -14.59 1.72
CA LEU A 31 -16.47 -13.16 1.42
C LEU A 31 -15.64 -12.91 0.16
N VAL A 32 -14.89 -13.90 -0.33
CA VAL A 32 -14.00 -13.74 -1.49
C VAL A 32 -14.83 -13.34 -2.73
N GLY A 33 -14.36 -12.29 -3.41
CA GLY A 33 -15.02 -11.72 -4.57
C GLY A 33 -16.08 -10.64 -4.25
N MET A 34 -16.42 -10.42 -2.98
CA MET A 34 -17.31 -9.32 -2.62
C MET A 34 -16.61 -7.98 -2.89
N HIS A 35 -17.34 -7.07 -3.51
CA HIS A 35 -16.88 -5.70 -3.76
C HIS A 35 -17.30 -4.79 -2.61
N TYR A 36 -16.47 -3.79 -2.34
CA TYR A 36 -16.76 -2.74 -1.37
C TYR A 36 -16.46 -1.37 -1.96
N LYS A 37 -17.11 -0.34 -1.44
CA LYS A 37 -16.86 1.05 -1.83
C LYS A 37 -15.47 1.46 -1.35
N GLN A 38 -14.69 2.12 -2.22
CA GLN A 38 -13.41 2.72 -1.85
C GLN A 38 -13.61 3.68 -0.68
N LEU A 39 -12.78 3.57 0.34
CA LEU A 39 -12.93 4.31 1.59
C LEU A 39 -12.65 5.80 1.42
N MET A 40 -11.61 6.14 0.66
CA MET A 40 -11.24 7.52 0.30
C MET A 40 -11.17 7.59 -1.24
N PRO A 41 -12.31 7.87 -1.91
CA PRO A 41 -12.41 7.77 -3.35
C PRO A 41 -11.82 8.99 -4.08
N TRP A 42 -10.67 9.46 -3.63
CA TRP A 42 -10.01 10.65 -4.20
C TRP A 42 -9.46 10.40 -5.59
N VAL A 43 -8.98 9.17 -5.83
CA VAL A 43 -8.33 8.78 -7.08
C VAL A 43 -8.75 7.37 -7.44
N LYS A 44 -9.05 7.16 -8.72
CA LYS A 44 -9.34 5.83 -9.27
C LYS A 44 -8.05 5.12 -9.67
N PRO A 45 -7.93 3.80 -9.44
CA PRO A 45 -6.79 3.03 -9.89
C PRO A 45 -6.71 2.96 -11.40
N THR A 46 -5.49 3.00 -11.92
CA THR A 46 -5.21 2.95 -13.36
C THR A 46 -4.04 2.03 -13.64
N GLU A 47 -3.99 1.48 -14.84
CA GLU A 47 -2.83 0.74 -15.36
C GLU A 47 -2.44 1.25 -16.73
N LYS A 48 -1.14 1.22 -17.00
CA LYS A 48 -0.58 1.52 -18.31
C LYS A 48 -0.89 0.38 -19.29
N VAL A 49 -1.31 0.73 -20.49
CA VAL A 49 -1.61 -0.20 -21.57
C VAL A 49 -0.48 -0.19 -22.57
N GLU A 50 0.39 -1.19 -22.51
CA GLU A 50 1.56 -1.34 -23.35
C GLU A 50 1.76 -2.83 -23.79
N ASP A 51 2.71 -3.11 -24.69
CA ASP A 51 2.88 -4.44 -25.28
C ASP A 51 3.16 -5.54 -24.24
N ASN A 52 3.90 -5.20 -23.18
CA ASN A 52 4.24 -6.09 -22.07
C ASN A 52 3.23 -6.09 -20.91
N SER A 53 2.15 -5.31 -21.02
CA SER A 53 1.07 -5.35 -20.03
C SER A 53 0.43 -6.75 -19.95
N PRO A 54 -0.02 -7.18 -18.75
CA PRO A 54 -0.76 -8.43 -18.60
C PRO A 54 -1.92 -8.53 -19.60
N ALA A 55 -2.22 -9.72 -20.07
CA ALA A 55 -3.26 -9.95 -21.08
C ALA A 55 -4.61 -9.37 -20.63
N TRP A 56 -4.96 -9.57 -19.35
CA TRP A 56 -6.21 -9.07 -18.79
C TRP A 56 -6.33 -7.52 -18.84
N VAL A 57 -5.22 -6.78 -18.70
CA VAL A 57 -5.23 -5.30 -18.82
C VAL A 57 -5.58 -4.89 -20.26
N LYS A 58 -4.99 -5.56 -21.24
CA LYS A 58 -5.22 -5.28 -22.67
C LYS A 58 -6.66 -5.62 -23.07
N GLU A 59 -7.13 -6.79 -22.68
CA GLU A 59 -8.51 -7.24 -22.92
C GLU A 59 -9.54 -6.30 -22.28
N TYR A 60 -9.28 -5.86 -21.04
CA TYR A 60 -10.13 -4.90 -20.36
C TYR A 60 -10.15 -3.55 -21.06
N ALA A 61 -8.99 -3.03 -21.48
CA ALA A 61 -8.87 -1.77 -22.19
C ALA A 61 -9.54 -1.79 -23.58
N GLU A 62 -9.53 -2.94 -24.26
CA GLU A 62 -10.24 -3.14 -25.54
C GLU A 62 -11.76 -3.15 -25.32
N ALA A 63 -12.23 -3.81 -24.26
CA ALA A 63 -13.66 -3.90 -23.94
C ALA A 63 -14.24 -2.58 -23.39
N HIS A 64 -13.41 -1.71 -22.80
CA HIS A 64 -13.80 -0.47 -22.12
C HIS A 64 -13.04 0.74 -22.67
N ALA A 65 -13.18 1.00 -23.97
CA ALA A 65 -12.47 2.09 -24.63
C ALA A 65 -12.80 3.48 -24.04
N ASP A 66 -14.00 3.66 -23.48
CA ASP A 66 -14.45 4.85 -22.78
C ASP A 66 -13.71 5.12 -21.46
N LYS A 67 -13.16 4.08 -20.85
CA LYS A 67 -12.30 4.17 -19.64
C LYS A 67 -10.81 4.42 -19.97
N CYS A 68 -10.46 4.38 -21.23
CA CYS A 68 -9.09 4.66 -21.68
C CYS A 68 -8.83 6.16 -21.82
N PHE A 69 -7.58 6.55 -21.54
CA PHE A 69 -7.10 7.91 -21.77
C PHE A 69 -5.58 7.92 -22.06
N THR A 70 -5.03 9.05 -22.43
CA THR A 70 -3.59 9.23 -22.66
C THR A 70 -3.00 10.27 -21.73
N SER A 71 -1.77 10.04 -21.28
CA SER A 71 -0.98 11.04 -20.57
C SER A 71 -0.21 11.97 -21.50
N GLY A 72 -0.37 11.81 -22.81
CA GLY A 72 0.43 12.48 -23.84
C GLY A 72 1.61 11.63 -24.34
N ILE A 73 2.13 10.73 -23.52
CA ILE A 73 3.20 9.78 -23.88
C ILE A 73 2.75 8.32 -23.83
N ASP A 74 1.87 8.00 -22.91
CA ASP A 74 1.41 6.63 -22.67
C ASP A 74 -0.12 6.54 -22.65
N LYS A 75 -0.64 5.35 -22.96
CA LYS A 75 -2.06 5.01 -22.83
C LYS A 75 -2.31 4.35 -21.49
N PHE A 76 -3.41 4.73 -20.84
CA PHE A 76 -3.87 4.18 -19.57
C PHE A 76 -5.32 3.74 -19.66
N VAL A 77 -5.72 2.85 -18.75
CA VAL A 77 -7.11 2.45 -18.53
C VAL A 77 -7.46 2.56 -17.05
N GLU A 78 -8.63 3.11 -16.75
CA GLU A 78 -9.20 3.17 -15.39
C GLU A 78 -9.75 1.79 -15.01
N LEU A 79 -9.49 1.34 -13.77
CA LEU A 79 -9.72 -0.03 -13.30
C LEU A 79 -10.47 -0.09 -11.94
N GLU A 80 -11.28 0.90 -11.62
CA GLU A 80 -12.03 0.96 -10.36
C GLU A 80 -12.85 -0.31 -10.11
N GLU A 81 -13.50 -0.86 -11.14
CA GLU A 81 -14.34 -2.05 -11.03
C GLU A 81 -13.56 -3.33 -10.71
N LEU A 82 -12.27 -3.38 -10.98
CA LEU A 82 -11.41 -4.54 -10.69
C LEU A 82 -10.72 -4.43 -9.33
N ALA A 83 -10.68 -3.23 -8.76
CA ALA A 83 -10.15 -2.96 -7.43
C ALA A 83 -11.23 -3.22 -6.34
N PHE A 84 -10.91 -2.87 -5.12
CA PHE A 84 -11.84 -2.80 -3.98
C PHE A 84 -12.72 -4.04 -3.79
N ARG A 85 -12.10 -5.22 -3.87
CA ARG A 85 -12.74 -6.51 -3.64
C ARG A 85 -11.96 -7.36 -2.64
N VAL A 86 -12.66 -8.25 -1.98
CA VAL A 86 -12.09 -9.20 -1.04
C VAL A 86 -11.36 -10.30 -1.81
N ILE A 87 -10.12 -10.56 -1.44
CA ILE A 87 -9.29 -11.65 -1.99
C ILE A 87 -8.82 -12.58 -0.86
N PRO A 88 -8.50 -13.85 -1.14
CA PRO A 88 -7.99 -14.75 -0.11
C PRO A 88 -6.58 -14.37 0.33
N GLY A 89 -6.26 -14.58 1.62
CA GLY A 89 -4.94 -14.34 2.19
C GLY A 89 -4.61 -15.36 3.26
N ASP A 90 -3.73 -16.31 2.97
CA ASP A 90 -3.35 -17.40 3.89
C ASP A 90 -2.61 -16.91 5.14
N TYR A 91 -2.13 -15.67 5.13
CA TYR A 91 -1.45 -15.02 6.26
C TYR A 91 -2.41 -14.31 7.22
N VAL A 92 -3.70 -14.25 6.90
CA VAL A 92 -4.71 -13.60 7.74
C VAL A 92 -5.19 -14.58 8.82
N THR A 93 -5.16 -14.16 10.08
CA THR A 93 -5.62 -14.95 11.22
C THR A 93 -6.85 -14.30 11.86
N THR A 94 -7.60 -15.08 12.62
CA THR A 94 -8.72 -14.60 13.45
C THR A 94 -8.35 -14.50 14.93
N GLU A 95 -7.10 -14.74 15.27
CA GLU A 95 -6.59 -14.68 16.65
C GLU A 95 -6.46 -13.23 17.13
N ASP A 96 -6.19 -12.31 16.19
CA ASP A 96 -6.08 -10.89 16.44
C ASP A 96 -6.82 -10.10 15.33
N GLY A 97 -7.48 -9.02 15.71
CA GLY A 97 -8.25 -8.18 14.76
C GLY A 97 -9.58 -8.79 14.31
N THR A 98 -9.95 -8.48 13.08
CA THR A 98 -11.27 -8.83 12.50
C THR A 98 -11.23 -10.05 11.56
N GLY A 99 -10.06 -10.60 11.27
CA GLY A 99 -9.88 -11.60 10.21
C GLY A 99 -9.92 -11.01 8.79
N ILE A 100 -9.95 -9.68 8.67
CA ILE A 100 -9.88 -8.94 7.40
C ILE A 100 -8.72 -7.95 7.50
N VAL A 101 -7.81 -7.98 6.52
CA VAL A 101 -6.64 -7.12 6.45
C VAL A 101 -6.72 -6.24 5.20
N HIS A 102 -6.51 -4.95 5.38
CA HIS A 102 -6.37 -4.02 4.26
C HIS A 102 -4.99 -4.20 3.62
N ILE A 103 -4.94 -4.26 2.30
CA ILE A 103 -3.69 -4.31 1.52
C ILE A 103 -3.46 -3.00 0.76
N ALA A 104 -2.21 -2.52 0.77
CA ALA A 104 -1.76 -1.31 0.09
C ALA A 104 -0.67 -1.65 -0.94
N PRO A 105 -1.02 -2.10 -2.16
CA PRO A 105 -0.07 -2.62 -3.15
C PRO A 105 1.04 -1.65 -3.54
N THR A 106 0.77 -0.34 -3.49
CA THR A 106 1.75 0.69 -3.85
C THR A 106 2.88 0.82 -2.84
N PHE A 107 2.60 0.59 -1.54
CA PHE A 107 3.56 0.85 -0.47
C PHE A 107 4.00 -0.41 0.30
N GLY A 108 3.32 -1.53 0.14
CA GLY A 108 3.65 -2.81 0.76
C GLY A 108 4.23 -3.81 -0.24
N ALA A 109 5.46 -4.31 -0.02
CA ALA A 109 6.09 -5.26 -0.95
C ALA A 109 5.35 -6.61 -0.99
N ASP A 110 4.87 -7.10 0.14
CA ASP A 110 4.08 -8.34 0.21
C ASP A 110 2.67 -8.10 -0.29
N ASP A 111 2.07 -6.96 0.01
CA ASP A 111 0.78 -6.52 -0.52
C ASP A 111 0.80 -6.45 -2.06
N ALA A 112 1.87 -5.90 -2.64
CA ALA A 112 2.06 -5.85 -4.09
C ALA A 112 2.09 -7.23 -4.74
N LYS A 113 2.73 -8.23 -4.10
CA LYS A 113 2.76 -9.61 -4.60
C LYS A 113 1.37 -10.25 -4.59
N VAL A 114 0.66 -10.10 -3.47
CA VAL A 114 -0.70 -10.65 -3.31
C VAL A 114 -1.66 -10.00 -4.28
N ALA A 115 -1.64 -8.67 -4.38
CA ALA A 115 -2.46 -7.91 -5.32
C ALA A 115 -2.19 -8.31 -6.78
N LYS A 116 -0.92 -8.41 -7.18
CA LYS A 116 -0.53 -8.83 -8.53
C LYS A 116 -1.03 -10.24 -8.86
N ALA A 117 -0.90 -11.18 -7.92
CA ALA A 117 -1.39 -12.56 -8.09
C ALA A 117 -2.91 -12.61 -8.25
N ALA A 118 -3.63 -11.72 -7.59
CA ALA A 118 -5.09 -11.63 -7.64
C ALA A 118 -5.62 -10.71 -8.77
N GLY A 119 -4.74 -10.06 -9.55
CA GLY A 119 -5.14 -9.10 -10.58
C GLY A 119 -5.78 -7.83 -10.01
N ILE A 120 -5.33 -7.39 -8.84
CA ILE A 120 -5.76 -6.13 -8.22
C ILE A 120 -4.81 -5.01 -8.67
N PRO A 121 -5.32 -3.93 -9.27
CA PRO A 121 -4.49 -2.79 -9.67
C PRO A 121 -3.97 -2.02 -8.45
N SER A 122 -2.77 -1.47 -8.58
CA SER A 122 -2.21 -0.53 -7.60
C SER A 122 -2.79 0.86 -7.79
N LEU A 123 -2.82 1.66 -6.72
CA LEU A 123 -3.27 3.04 -6.77
C LEU A 123 -2.07 3.95 -7.01
N PHE A 124 -2.02 4.56 -8.20
CA PHE A 124 -0.99 5.50 -8.63
C PHE A 124 -1.60 6.79 -9.16
N LEU A 125 -0.80 7.85 -9.15
CA LEU A 125 -1.06 9.09 -9.88
C LEU A 125 -0.28 9.13 -11.20
N ILE A 126 -0.70 10.00 -12.10
CA ILE A 126 0.06 10.32 -13.30
C ILE A 126 0.42 11.81 -13.23
N ASN A 127 1.72 12.11 -13.19
CA ASN A 127 2.22 13.47 -13.10
C ASN A 127 2.14 14.21 -14.45
N LYS A 128 2.43 15.52 -14.47
CA LYS A 128 2.45 16.34 -15.72
C LYS A 128 3.42 15.84 -16.78
N ALA A 129 4.46 15.12 -16.39
CA ALA A 129 5.38 14.50 -17.34
C ALA A 129 4.82 13.20 -17.96
N GLY A 130 3.61 12.79 -17.58
CA GLY A 130 2.96 11.57 -18.06
C GLY A 130 3.43 10.29 -17.37
N GLU A 131 4.20 10.41 -16.29
CA GLU A 131 4.80 9.28 -15.56
C GLU A 131 3.92 8.84 -14.40
N THR A 132 3.86 7.54 -14.18
CA THR A 132 3.19 6.95 -13.02
C THR A 132 3.99 7.22 -11.74
N ARG A 133 3.30 7.69 -10.70
CA ARG A 133 3.88 8.00 -9.39
C ARG A 133 2.97 7.51 -8.26
N PRO A 134 3.51 7.13 -7.09
CA PRO A 134 2.70 6.95 -5.89
C PRO A 134 1.91 8.22 -5.54
N MET A 135 0.93 8.09 -4.65
CA MET A 135 0.08 9.21 -4.20
C MET A 135 0.88 10.36 -3.56
N VAL A 136 2.08 10.07 -3.05
CA VAL A 136 2.97 11.04 -2.42
C VAL A 136 4.32 11.09 -3.13
N ASP A 137 5.01 12.20 -3.01
CA ASP A 137 6.36 12.39 -3.52
C ASP A 137 7.42 11.75 -2.60
N LEU A 138 8.70 11.86 -2.96
CA LEU A 138 9.82 11.33 -2.18
C LEU A 138 10.01 12.00 -0.81
N THR A 139 9.34 13.12 -0.56
CA THR A 139 9.33 13.80 0.74
C THR A 139 8.18 13.32 1.62
N GLY A 140 7.27 12.50 1.10
CA GLY A 140 6.07 12.02 1.78
C GLY A 140 4.92 13.03 1.76
N LYS A 141 4.93 13.96 0.81
CA LYS A 141 3.89 14.96 0.59
C LYS A 141 2.97 14.53 -0.55
N TYR A 142 1.65 14.64 -0.38
CA TYR A 142 0.69 14.45 -1.47
C TYR A 142 0.94 15.46 -2.59
N TYR A 143 0.87 14.99 -3.83
CA TYR A 143 0.98 15.86 -5.01
C TYR A 143 -0.15 16.89 -5.02
N LEU A 144 0.15 18.11 -5.49
CA LEU A 144 -0.87 19.09 -5.77
C LEU A 144 -1.63 18.71 -7.06
N VAL A 145 -2.89 19.11 -7.17
CA VAL A 145 -3.70 18.82 -8.38
C VAL A 145 -3.04 19.35 -9.64
N ASP A 146 -2.41 20.54 -9.55
CA ASP A 146 -1.73 21.17 -10.66
C ASP A 146 -0.37 20.54 -11.03
N GLU A 147 0.11 19.56 -10.25
CA GLU A 147 1.27 18.73 -10.57
C GLU A 147 0.89 17.46 -11.36
N LEU A 148 -0.41 17.18 -11.54
CA LEU A 148 -0.94 15.99 -12.20
C LEU A 148 -1.25 16.23 -13.69
N CYS A 149 -1.30 15.13 -14.46
CA CYS A 149 -1.71 15.13 -15.85
C CYS A 149 -3.20 15.50 -15.98
N GLU A 150 -3.54 16.46 -16.85
CA GLU A 150 -4.91 16.97 -17.01
C GLU A 150 -5.92 15.87 -17.36
N ASN A 151 -5.59 15.01 -18.34
CA ASN A 151 -6.47 13.91 -18.74
C ASN A 151 -6.68 12.88 -17.62
N PHE A 152 -5.66 12.68 -16.77
CA PHE A 152 -5.79 11.83 -15.59
C PHE A 152 -6.70 12.47 -14.55
N VAL A 153 -6.54 13.76 -14.30
CA VAL A 153 -7.39 14.52 -13.37
C VAL A 153 -8.85 14.45 -13.81
N GLU A 154 -9.12 14.72 -15.10
CA GLU A 154 -10.49 14.66 -15.64
C GLU A 154 -11.15 13.29 -15.48
N LYS A 155 -10.39 12.21 -15.69
CA LYS A 155 -10.93 10.83 -15.71
C LYS A 155 -10.95 10.15 -14.35
N CYS A 156 -9.96 10.43 -13.51
CA CYS A 156 -9.64 9.55 -12.38
C CYS A 156 -9.53 10.26 -11.04
N VAL A 157 -9.65 11.59 -10.97
CA VAL A 157 -9.50 12.34 -9.72
C VAL A 157 -10.79 13.05 -9.34
N ASP A 158 -11.27 12.79 -8.14
CA ASP A 158 -12.24 13.67 -7.49
C ASP A 158 -11.48 14.88 -6.95
N VAL A 159 -11.50 15.97 -7.72
CA VAL A 159 -10.70 17.17 -7.43
C VAL A 159 -11.13 17.83 -6.12
N GLU A 160 -12.41 17.83 -5.79
CA GLU A 160 -12.92 18.41 -4.55
C GLU A 160 -12.38 17.61 -3.36
N ALA A 161 -12.61 16.30 -3.33
CA ALA A 161 -12.17 15.43 -2.25
C ALA A 161 -10.63 15.36 -2.14
N TYR A 162 -9.92 15.25 -3.26
CA TYR A 162 -8.45 15.19 -3.28
C TYR A 162 -7.80 16.47 -2.76
N SER A 163 -8.37 17.65 -3.11
CA SER A 163 -7.81 18.95 -2.75
C SER A 163 -7.79 19.22 -1.24
N HIS A 164 -8.61 18.53 -0.46
CA HIS A 164 -8.60 18.65 1.00
C HIS A 164 -7.24 18.24 1.60
N HIS A 165 -6.54 17.30 0.97
CA HIS A 165 -5.26 16.76 1.46
C HIS A 165 -4.09 16.97 0.48
N ALA A 166 -4.31 17.62 -0.65
CA ALA A 166 -3.26 17.95 -1.60
C ALA A 166 -2.20 18.84 -0.93
N GLY A 167 -0.94 18.40 -0.93
CA GLY A 167 0.16 19.09 -0.27
C GLY A 167 0.40 18.72 1.20
N ASP A 168 -0.46 17.94 1.83
CA ASP A 168 -0.24 17.44 3.18
C ASP A 168 0.85 16.37 3.24
N TYR A 169 1.56 16.31 4.36
CA TYR A 169 2.53 15.24 4.63
C TYR A 169 1.87 14.06 5.32
N VAL A 170 2.15 12.84 4.88
CA VAL A 170 1.61 11.60 5.49
C VAL A 170 2.07 11.39 6.94
N LYS A 171 3.12 12.08 7.37
CA LYS A 171 3.61 12.10 8.75
C LYS A 171 4.21 13.46 9.08
N ASN A 172 3.93 13.98 10.26
CA ASN A 172 4.55 15.21 10.77
C ASN A 172 6.09 15.15 10.73
N ALA A 173 6.67 13.97 10.91
CA ALA A 173 8.13 13.78 10.85
C ALA A 173 8.75 14.19 9.50
N TYR A 174 7.98 14.28 8.43
CA TYR A 174 8.45 14.66 7.09
C TYR A 174 8.27 16.16 6.80
N ALA A 175 7.35 16.82 7.49
CA ALA A 175 7.04 18.21 7.26
C ALA A 175 8.23 19.13 7.64
N PRO A 176 8.56 20.14 6.83
CA PRO A 176 9.70 21.04 7.04
C PRO A 176 9.66 21.79 8.37
N GLU A 177 8.48 22.11 8.87
CA GLU A 177 8.27 22.84 10.11
C GLU A 177 8.83 22.12 11.35
N PHE A 178 8.88 20.77 11.31
CA PHE A 178 9.46 19.94 12.38
C PHE A 178 10.91 19.53 12.08
N ASN A 179 11.51 20.05 11.00
CA ASN A 179 12.86 19.70 10.54
C ASN A 179 13.69 20.95 10.31
N LYS A 180 14.09 21.62 11.40
CA LYS A 180 14.90 22.84 11.36
C LYS A 180 16.39 22.52 11.43
N ASP A 181 17.19 23.10 10.56
CA ASP A 181 18.65 22.94 10.50
C ASP A 181 19.09 21.45 10.45
N GLY A 182 18.32 20.61 9.76
CA GLY A 182 18.59 19.17 9.64
C GLY A 182 18.32 18.36 10.92
N LYS A 183 17.75 18.98 11.95
CA LYS A 183 17.35 18.32 13.20
C LYS A 183 15.85 18.12 13.25
N TYR A 184 15.43 16.90 13.57
CA TYR A 184 14.03 16.55 13.77
C TYR A 184 13.59 16.90 15.19
N ASP A 185 12.51 17.69 15.32
CA ASP A 185 11.86 17.98 16.59
C ASP A 185 10.67 17.02 16.81
N GLU A 186 10.98 15.84 17.33
CA GLU A 186 10.00 14.81 17.65
C GLU A 186 8.91 15.30 18.62
N LYS A 187 9.30 16.13 19.60
CA LYS A 187 8.35 16.62 20.63
C LYS A 187 7.34 17.59 20.04
N ALA A 188 7.76 18.44 19.12
CA ALA A 188 6.85 19.35 18.41
C ALA A 188 5.94 18.55 17.47
N ALA A 189 6.50 17.63 16.68
CA ALA A 189 5.75 16.78 15.77
C ALA A 189 4.70 15.91 16.48
N ALA A 190 5.02 15.36 17.66
CA ALA A 190 4.10 14.52 18.44
C ALA A 190 2.94 15.32 19.08
N LYS A 191 3.07 16.64 19.21
CA LYS A 191 2.03 17.52 19.75
C LYS A 191 1.14 18.14 18.68
N ALA A 192 1.62 18.19 17.44
CA ALA A 192 0.87 18.74 16.34
C ALA A 192 -0.21 17.74 15.87
N GLU A 193 -1.24 18.26 15.25
CA GLU A 193 -2.26 17.44 14.62
C GLU A 193 -1.64 16.61 13.49
N ASP A 194 -1.91 15.32 13.48
CA ASP A 194 -1.38 14.37 12.53
C ASP A 194 -2.45 14.01 11.49
N LEU A 195 -2.05 13.88 10.22
CA LEU A 195 -2.98 13.57 9.12
C LEU A 195 -3.84 12.33 9.40
N ASN A 196 -3.28 11.30 10.07
CA ASN A 196 -4.07 10.10 10.40
C ASN A 196 -5.23 10.44 11.36
N ILE A 197 -5.01 11.38 12.29
CA ILE A 197 -6.07 11.84 13.21
C ILE A 197 -7.11 12.63 12.42
N ILE A 198 -6.68 13.51 11.51
CA ILE A 198 -7.58 14.30 10.65
C ILE A 198 -8.49 13.37 9.86
N ILE A 199 -7.93 12.41 9.12
CA ILE A 199 -8.69 11.42 8.34
C ILE A 199 -9.63 10.61 9.22
N CYS A 200 -9.18 10.15 10.40
CA CYS A 200 -10.05 9.44 11.34
C CYS A 200 -11.25 10.29 11.80
N MET A 201 -11.04 11.57 12.01
CA MET A 201 -12.11 12.48 12.42
C MET A 201 -13.10 12.77 11.30
N GLU A 202 -12.62 12.93 10.07
CA GLU A 202 -13.46 13.07 8.87
C GLU A 202 -14.34 11.85 8.66
N MET A 203 -13.75 10.66 8.69
CA MET A 203 -14.49 9.39 8.57
C MET A 203 -15.50 9.19 9.70
N LYS A 204 -15.22 9.71 10.90
CA LYS A 204 -16.18 9.72 11.99
C LYS A 204 -17.34 10.68 11.73
N GLN A 205 -17.07 11.84 11.17
CA GLN A 205 -18.10 12.84 10.83
C GLN A 205 -19.02 12.36 9.70
N THR A 206 -18.46 11.65 8.71
CA THR A 206 -19.23 11.05 7.60
C THR A 206 -19.97 9.76 8.01
N GLY A 207 -19.68 9.22 9.19
CA GLY A 207 -20.26 7.96 9.68
C GLY A 207 -19.63 6.71 9.07
N GLU A 208 -18.50 6.83 8.38
CA GLU A 208 -17.78 5.71 7.76
C GLU A 208 -16.87 4.97 8.76
N ALA A 209 -16.46 5.61 9.86
CA ALA A 209 -15.69 4.97 10.90
C ALA A 209 -16.59 4.35 11.96
N PHE A 210 -16.63 3.01 12.03
CA PHE A 210 -17.34 2.28 13.09
C PHE A 210 -16.67 2.48 14.45
N LYS A 211 -15.33 2.36 14.51
CA LYS A 211 -14.53 2.49 15.74
C LYS A 211 -13.13 2.99 15.42
N ILE A 212 -12.63 3.90 16.24
CA ILE A 212 -11.28 4.44 16.14
C ILE A 212 -10.52 4.07 17.40
N GLU A 213 -9.41 3.37 17.26
CA GLU A 213 -8.56 2.95 18.37
C GLU A 213 -7.09 3.32 18.11
N LYS A 214 -6.41 3.72 19.19
CA LYS A 214 -4.96 3.92 19.12
C LYS A 214 -4.25 2.57 19.29
N HIS A 215 -3.54 2.15 18.24
CA HIS A 215 -2.71 0.96 18.28
C HIS A 215 -1.23 1.35 18.38
N VAL A 216 -0.52 0.77 19.36
CA VAL A 216 0.91 1.00 19.55
C VAL A 216 1.66 -0.22 19.00
N HIS A 217 2.51 -0.01 18.03
CA HIS A 217 3.32 -1.04 17.40
C HIS A 217 4.72 -0.53 17.09
N ASN A 218 5.65 -1.45 16.86
CA ASN A 218 6.98 -1.10 16.38
C ASN A 218 6.93 -0.60 14.95
N TYR A 219 7.59 0.53 14.68
CA TYR A 219 7.69 1.09 13.34
C TYR A 219 9.18 1.28 12.98
N PRO A 220 9.61 0.91 11.76
CA PRO A 220 11.01 1.04 11.38
C PRO A 220 11.42 2.51 11.24
N HIS A 221 12.57 2.84 11.81
CA HIS A 221 13.15 4.18 11.77
C HIS A 221 14.51 4.16 11.03
N CYS A 222 14.82 5.27 10.41
CA CYS A 222 16.11 5.47 9.78
C CYS A 222 17.19 5.60 10.85
N TRP A 223 18.18 4.70 10.87
CA TRP A 223 19.25 4.67 11.87
C TRP A 223 20.14 5.91 11.92
N ARG A 224 20.09 6.77 10.89
CA ARG A 224 20.87 8.02 10.83
C ARG A 224 20.09 9.24 11.32
N THR A 225 18.81 9.31 11.04
CA THR A 225 17.98 10.49 11.30
C THR A 225 16.95 10.25 12.39
N ASP A 226 16.83 9.00 12.83
CA ASP A 226 15.83 8.53 13.80
C ASP A 226 14.37 8.83 13.42
N LYS A 227 14.14 9.16 12.14
CA LYS A 227 12.80 9.41 11.61
C LYS A 227 12.15 8.11 11.15
N PRO A 228 10.81 8.01 11.25
CA PRO A 228 10.08 6.90 10.65
C PRO A 228 10.38 6.85 9.15
N ILE A 229 10.55 5.65 8.60
CA ILE A 229 10.74 5.47 7.16
C ILE A 229 9.39 5.41 6.45
N LEU A 230 9.39 5.77 5.18
CA LEU A 230 8.28 5.52 4.26
C LEU A 230 8.68 4.38 3.33
N TYR A 231 7.89 3.31 3.28
CA TYR A 231 8.02 2.32 2.23
C TYR A 231 7.57 2.97 0.93
N TYR A 232 8.46 2.98 -0.06
CA TYR A 232 8.24 3.71 -1.29
C TYR A 232 8.76 2.89 -2.49
N PRO A 233 7.97 2.68 -3.54
CA PRO A 233 8.42 2.00 -4.73
C PRO A 233 9.43 2.88 -5.47
N LEU A 234 10.58 2.32 -5.78
CA LEU A 234 11.64 2.97 -6.55
C LEU A 234 12.01 2.12 -7.74
N ASP A 235 12.13 2.73 -8.90
CA ASP A 235 12.69 2.08 -10.07
C ASP A 235 14.11 1.61 -9.78
N SER A 236 14.37 0.34 -10.02
CA SER A 236 15.61 -0.29 -9.64
C SER A 236 16.07 -1.31 -10.70
N TRP A 237 17.36 -1.40 -10.87
CA TRP A 237 17.97 -2.43 -11.68
C TRP A 237 18.15 -3.73 -10.90
N PHE A 238 17.73 -4.85 -11.49
CA PHE A 238 17.87 -6.17 -10.89
C PHE A 238 18.61 -7.12 -11.82
N ILE A 239 19.46 -7.97 -11.24
CA ILE A 239 19.90 -9.21 -11.89
C ILE A 239 18.90 -10.29 -11.52
N ARG A 240 18.28 -10.93 -12.51
CA ARG A 240 17.33 -12.03 -12.30
C ARG A 240 18.04 -13.30 -11.84
N SER A 241 18.65 -13.25 -10.66
CA SER A 241 19.38 -14.38 -10.07
C SER A 241 18.47 -15.55 -9.74
N SER A 242 17.19 -15.28 -9.44
CA SER A 242 16.17 -16.32 -9.21
C SER A 242 16.00 -17.28 -10.40
N ALA A 243 16.25 -16.83 -11.62
CA ALA A 243 16.20 -17.68 -12.83
C ALA A 243 17.24 -18.82 -12.83
N LEU A 244 18.32 -18.67 -12.05
CA LEU A 244 19.39 -19.67 -11.93
C LEU A 244 19.36 -20.44 -10.61
N LYS A 245 18.37 -20.20 -9.77
CA LYS A 245 18.25 -20.76 -8.42
C LYS A 245 18.38 -22.27 -8.37
N GLU A 246 17.59 -22.98 -9.17
CA GLU A 246 17.59 -24.43 -9.20
C GLU A 246 18.96 -24.99 -9.62
N ARG A 247 19.55 -24.39 -10.65
CA ARG A 247 20.88 -24.79 -11.11
C ARG A 247 21.97 -24.52 -10.07
N MET A 248 21.88 -23.40 -9.33
CA MET A 248 22.80 -23.09 -8.23
C MET A 248 22.65 -24.08 -7.07
N MET A 249 21.44 -24.49 -6.74
CA MET A 249 21.18 -25.51 -5.72
C MET A 249 21.74 -26.88 -6.13
N GLU A 250 21.54 -27.29 -7.37
CA GLU A 250 22.10 -28.52 -7.92
C GLU A 250 23.63 -28.51 -7.82
N LEU A 251 24.28 -27.43 -8.26
CA LEU A 251 25.74 -27.28 -8.19
C LEU A 251 26.24 -27.27 -6.73
N ASN A 252 25.54 -26.63 -5.82
CA ASN A 252 25.87 -26.64 -4.40
C ASN A 252 25.90 -28.04 -3.81
N ASN A 253 24.96 -28.90 -4.22
CA ASN A 253 24.89 -30.30 -3.78
C ASN A 253 26.06 -31.15 -4.29
N GLY A 254 26.70 -30.74 -5.37
CA GLY A 254 27.90 -31.39 -5.92
C GLY A 254 29.22 -31.00 -5.23
N ILE A 255 29.21 -29.98 -4.36
CA ILE A 255 30.41 -29.49 -3.68
C ILE A 255 30.70 -30.28 -2.40
N LEU A 256 31.92 -30.75 -2.24
CA LEU A 256 32.38 -31.37 -0.98
C LEU A 256 32.70 -30.29 0.06
N TRP A 257 31.69 -29.84 0.76
CA TRP A 257 31.83 -28.83 1.80
C TRP A 257 32.54 -29.36 3.06
N LYS A 258 33.42 -28.55 3.61
CA LYS A 258 34.06 -28.82 4.91
C LYS A 258 33.95 -27.58 5.81
N PRO A 259 33.11 -27.61 6.86
CA PRO A 259 32.20 -28.71 7.22
C PRO A 259 30.99 -28.83 6.27
N ALA A 260 30.41 -30.03 6.18
CA ALA A 260 29.26 -30.31 5.31
C ALA A 260 28.05 -29.40 5.60
N SER A 261 27.89 -29.00 6.85
CA SER A 261 26.83 -28.06 7.28
C SER A 261 26.85 -26.68 6.60
N THR A 262 27.96 -26.29 5.99
CA THR A 262 28.01 -25.06 5.19
C THR A 262 27.11 -25.14 3.97
N GLY A 263 27.17 -26.24 3.24
CA GLY A 263 26.37 -26.44 2.02
C GLY A 263 24.89 -26.68 2.27
N SER A 264 24.55 -27.46 3.28
CA SER A 264 23.15 -27.77 3.64
C SER A 264 22.54 -26.75 4.61
N GLY A 265 23.36 -26.01 5.33
CA GLY A 265 22.93 -25.02 6.31
C GLY A 265 22.79 -23.61 5.74
N ARG A 266 23.63 -22.66 6.22
CA ARG A 266 23.49 -21.24 5.90
C ARG A 266 23.51 -20.95 4.40
N PHE A 267 24.44 -21.53 3.65
CA PHE A 267 24.57 -21.27 2.21
C PHE A 267 23.44 -21.93 1.42
N GLY A 268 23.13 -23.19 1.70
CA GLY A 268 22.02 -23.90 1.05
C GLY A 268 20.68 -23.20 1.28
N LYS A 269 20.41 -22.82 2.53
CA LYS A 269 19.18 -22.05 2.87
C LYS A 269 19.14 -20.68 2.22
N TRP A 270 20.28 -20.02 2.04
CA TRP A 270 20.34 -18.77 1.29
C TRP A 270 19.99 -18.98 -0.19
N LEU A 271 20.47 -20.06 -0.81
CA LEU A 271 20.11 -20.43 -2.19
C LEU A 271 18.61 -20.79 -2.30
N GLU A 272 18.06 -21.54 -1.33
CA GLU A 272 16.64 -21.90 -1.29
C GLU A 272 15.72 -20.66 -1.24
N ASN A 273 16.18 -19.58 -0.63
CA ASN A 273 15.46 -18.31 -0.51
C ASN A 273 16.04 -17.23 -1.44
N LEU A 274 16.73 -17.61 -2.52
CA LEU A 274 17.35 -16.68 -3.44
C LEU A 274 16.31 -15.80 -4.12
N ASN A 275 16.46 -14.49 -3.94
CA ASN A 275 15.71 -13.45 -4.65
C ASN A 275 16.60 -12.79 -5.72
N ASP A 276 15.97 -12.03 -6.61
CA ASP A 276 16.67 -11.22 -7.60
C ASP A 276 17.56 -10.19 -6.92
N TRP A 277 18.73 -9.98 -7.47
CA TRP A 277 19.74 -9.10 -6.88
C TRP A 277 19.51 -7.66 -7.31
N ASN A 278 19.06 -6.82 -6.36
CA ASN A 278 18.94 -5.37 -6.56
C ASN A 278 20.31 -4.72 -6.61
N LEU A 279 20.62 -4.07 -7.74
CA LEU A 279 21.87 -3.34 -7.97
C LEU A 279 21.76 -1.85 -7.67
N SER A 280 20.56 -1.32 -7.64
CA SER A 280 20.34 0.11 -7.43
C SER A 280 20.69 0.53 -6.01
N ARG A 281 21.36 1.65 -5.88
CA ARG A 281 21.69 2.30 -4.60
C ARG A 281 21.45 3.79 -4.75
N SER A 282 20.62 4.35 -3.86
CA SER A 282 20.39 5.80 -3.79
C SER A 282 21.47 6.55 -3.01
N ARG A 283 22.36 5.82 -2.33
CA ARG A 283 23.47 6.39 -1.57
C ARG A 283 24.78 5.73 -1.96
N TYR A 284 25.77 6.55 -2.23
CA TYR A 284 27.12 6.14 -2.56
C TYR A 284 28.03 6.38 -1.36
N TRP A 285 28.99 5.49 -1.12
CA TRP A 285 30.03 5.61 -0.08
C TRP A 285 29.53 5.73 1.36
N GLY A 286 28.27 5.39 1.61
CA GLY A 286 27.69 5.42 2.95
C GLY A 286 27.52 6.82 3.57
N THR A 287 27.61 7.87 2.77
CA THR A 287 27.40 9.26 3.20
C THR A 287 26.00 9.73 2.89
#